data_17e0b3ea2236d6e6ea4cc845ca5e0ec5
#
_entry.id   17e0b3ea2236d6e6ea4cc845ca5e0ec5
#
_cell.length_a   1.000
_cell.length_b   1.000
_cell.length_c   1.000
_cell.angle_alpha   90.00
_cell.angle_beta   90.00
_cell.angle_gamma   90.00
#
_symmetry.space_group_name_H-M   'P 1'
#
loop_
_entity.id
_entity.type
_entity.pdbx_description
1 polymer ?
#
loop_
_entity_poly.entity_id
_entity_poly.type
_entity_poly.pdbx_seq_one_letter_code
_entity_poly.pdbx_strand_id
1 'polypeptide(L)'
;PGLAKTLAIKTLAQLVNTEFSRIQFTPDLLPADVIGTLIYSQKTESFQVKKGPVFSNFILADEINRAPAKVQSALLEAMQEHQVTIGSTTFDLPSPFLVMATQNPIEQEGTYQLPEAQVDRFMLKVIIDYPTIEEEKQIIRENLNGLKADIKPVVEASEILNARKIVNQVYLDEKIEQYIADIVFATRYPERYGLENIKPLITFGGSPRASINLAKAARAYAFINHRGYVVPEDV
;
A
#
# COMPACT_ATOMS: atom_id res chain seq x y z
N PRO A 1 -3.74 -11.74 13.97
CA PRO A 1 -4.99 -11.00 14.21
C PRO A 1 -4.81 -10.02 15.37
N GLY A 2 -5.57 -8.89 15.41
CA GLY A 2 -5.58 -8.02 16.59
C GLY A 2 -4.40 -7.04 16.75
N LEU A 3 -3.51 -6.92 15.77
CA LEU A 3 -2.30 -6.06 15.82
C LEU A 3 -2.56 -4.60 15.41
N ALA A 4 -3.76 -4.07 15.66
CA ALA A 4 -4.15 -2.67 15.47
C ALA A 4 -3.87 -2.07 14.07
N LYS A 5 -3.72 -2.89 13.00
CA LYS A 5 -3.43 -2.44 11.63
C LYS A 5 -4.42 -1.37 11.15
N THR A 6 -5.72 -1.63 11.33
CA THR A 6 -6.80 -0.70 10.96
C THR A 6 -6.69 0.62 11.72
N LEU A 7 -6.36 0.55 13.02
CA LEU A 7 -6.20 1.75 13.85
C LEU A 7 -5.02 2.59 13.35
N ALA A 8 -3.88 1.98 13.06
CA ALA A 8 -2.69 2.68 12.57
C ALA A 8 -2.96 3.43 11.26
N ILE A 9 -3.62 2.78 10.29
CA ILE A 9 -3.91 3.39 8.99
C ILE A 9 -4.95 4.51 9.11
N LYS A 10 -5.99 4.28 9.92
CA LYS A 10 -7.01 5.31 10.20
C LYS A 10 -6.39 6.52 10.88
N THR A 11 -5.51 6.30 11.86
CA THR A 11 -4.77 7.37 12.55
C THR A 11 -3.91 8.16 11.58
N LEU A 12 -3.18 7.48 10.69
CA LEU A 12 -2.36 8.12 9.66
C LEU A 12 -3.21 9.04 8.76
N ALA A 13 -4.36 8.56 8.29
CA ALA A 13 -5.27 9.37 7.47
C ALA A 13 -5.79 10.61 8.23
N GLN A 14 -6.11 10.46 9.52
CA GLN A 14 -6.54 11.58 10.37
C GLN A 14 -5.41 12.59 10.57
N LEU A 15 -4.17 12.14 10.79
CA LEU A 15 -3.00 13.01 10.96
C LEU A 15 -2.70 13.84 9.71
N VAL A 16 -3.00 13.32 8.52
CA VAL A 16 -2.79 13.97 7.22
C VAL A 16 -4.04 14.73 6.74
N ASN A 17 -5.08 14.81 7.54
CA ASN A 17 -6.36 15.45 7.18
C ASN A 17 -6.92 14.94 5.85
N THR A 18 -7.05 13.62 5.71
CA THR A 18 -7.49 12.95 4.49
C THR A 18 -8.62 11.96 4.75
N GLU A 19 -9.35 11.58 3.70
CA GLU A 19 -10.39 10.57 3.78
C GLU A 19 -9.81 9.15 3.90
N PHE A 20 -10.44 8.34 4.76
CA PHE A 20 -10.11 6.95 5.00
C PHE A 20 -11.30 6.04 4.68
N SER A 21 -11.05 4.96 3.95
CA SER A 21 -12.01 3.87 3.76
C SER A 21 -11.38 2.52 4.09
N ARG A 22 -12.18 1.65 4.75
CA ARG A 22 -11.85 0.25 4.95
C ARG A 22 -12.74 -0.59 4.06
N ILE A 23 -12.13 -1.48 3.29
CA ILE A 23 -12.82 -2.46 2.45
C ILE A 23 -12.49 -3.84 3.02
N GLN A 24 -13.48 -4.52 3.59
CA GLN A 24 -13.33 -5.92 4.01
C GLN A 24 -13.53 -6.79 2.79
N PHE A 25 -12.50 -7.53 2.40
CA PHE A 25 -12.57 -8.44 1.28
C PHE A 25 -13.22 -9.76 1.70
N THR A 26 -14.29 -10.15 0.98
CA THR A 26 -15.09 -11.37 1.23
C THR A 26 -15.31 -12.09 -0.09
N PRO A 27 -15.65 -13.40 -0.07
CA PRO A 27 -15.87 -14.18 -1.29
C PRO A 27 -17.02 -13.69 -2.17
N ASP A 28 -17.97 -12.99 -1.60
CA ASP A 28 -19.16 -12.44 -2.27
C ASP A 28 -18.98 -11.00 -2.77
N LEU A 29 -17.85 -10.35 -2.47
CA LEU A 29 -17.56 -8.98 -2.89
C LEU A 29 -17.50 -8.89 -4.43
N LEU A 30 -18.09 -7.84 -4.99
CA LEU A 30 -18.08 -7.54 -6.42
C LEU A 30 -17.14 -6.35 -6.72
N PRO A 31 -16.56 -6.26 -7.93
CA PRO A 31 -15.79 -5.09 -8.34
C PRO A 31 -16.55 -3.76 -8.16
N ALA A 32 -17.85 -3.75 -8.41
CA ALA A 32 -18.71 -2.58 -8.23
C ALA A 32 -18.77 -2.08 -6.77
N ASP A 33 -18.61 -2.97 -5.79
CA ASP A 33 -18.59 -2.60 -4.37
C ASP A 33 -17.31 -1.84 -4.00
N VAL A 34 -16.24 -2.04 -4.76
CA VAL A 34 -14.94 -1.37 -4.57
C VAL A 34 -14.86 -0.07 -5.35
N ILE A 35 -15.15 -0.12 -6.66
CA ILE A 35 -14.97 1.00 -7.57
C ILE A 35 -16.22 1.87 -7.73
N GLY A 36 -17.39 1.31 -7.46
CA GLY A 36 -18.66 2.00 -7.67
C GLY A 36 -19.41 1.50 -8.91
N THR A 37 -20.60 2.02 -9.12
CA THR A 37 -21.53 1.57 -10.18
C THR A 37 -22.46 2.68 -10.65
N LEU A 38 -23.16 2.43 -11.74
CA LEU A 38 -24.27 3.26 -12.20
C LEU A 38 -25.56 2.80 -11.51
N ILE A 39 -26.30 3.75 -10.93
CA ILE A 39 -27.60 3.51 -10.33
C ILE A 39 -28.64 4.31 -11.10
N TYR A 40 -29.73 3.65 -11.49
CA TYR A 40 -30.87 4.33 -12.09
C TYR A 40 -31.67 5.10 -11.04
N SER A 41 -31.79 6.40 -11.22
CA SER A 41 -32.59 7.28 -10.37
C SER A 41 -33.98 7.47 -10.98
N GLN A 42 -35.00 6.96 -10.33
CA GLN A 42 -36.39 7.15 -10.76
C GLN A 42 -36.81 8.63 -10.70
N LYS A 43 -36.23 9.43 -9.81
CA LYS A 43 -36.54 10.87 -9.69
C LYS A 43 -36.06 11.69 -10.86
N THR A 44 -34.93 11.34 -11.43
CA THR A 44 -34.32 12.08 -12.54
C THR A 44 -34.41 11.33 -13.87
N GLU A 45 -35.00 10.14 -13.87
CA GLU A 45 -35.11 9.21 -15.00
C GLU A 45 -33.77 9.03 -15.75
N SER A 46 -32.67 9.00 -14.97
CA SER A 46 -31.31 8.94 -15.51
C SER A 46 -30.40 8.05 -14.65
N PHE A 47 -29.32 7.56 -15.26
CA PHE A 47 -28.27 6.85 -14.55
C PHE A 47 -27.36 7.85 -13.84
N GLN A 48 -27.13 7.61 -12.54
CA GLN A 48 -26.22 8.37 -11.72
C GLN A 48 -25.05 7.51 -11.26
N VAL A 49 -23.86 8.09 -11.22
CA VAL A 49 -22.66 7.41 -10.73
C VAL A 49 -22.69 7.39 -9.20
N LYS A 50 -22.67 6.19 -8.63
CA LYS A 50 -22.36 6.00 -7.21
C LYS A 50 -20.90 5.56 -7.09
N LYS A 51 -20.04 6.47 -6.60
CA LYS A 51 -18.65 6.17 -6.33
C LYS A 51 -18.49 5.17 -5.21
N GLY A 52 -17.54 4.24 -5.37
CA GLY A 52 -17.19 3.25 -4.36
C GLY A 52 -16.13 3.79 -3.35
N PRO A 53 -15.78 2.97 -2.35
CA PRO A 53 -14.82 3.37 -1.31
C PRO A 53 -13.39 3.61 -1.85
N VAL A 54 -13.08 3.17 -3.07
CA VAL A 54 -11.77 3.43 -3.72
C VAL A 54 -11.50 4.93 -3.93
N PHE A 55 -12.54 5.77 -3.86
CA PHE A 55 -12.41 7.22 -4.01
C PHE A 55 -11.98 7.94 -2.73
N SER A 56 -11.47 7.23 -1.74
CA SER A 56 -10.82 7.82 -0.56
C SER A 56 -9.31 7.90 -0.74
N ASN A 57 -8.66 8.81 -0.01
CA ASN A 57 -7.20 9.00 -0.07
C ASN A 57 -6.42 7.80 0.49
N PHE A 58 -6.86 7.29 1.66
CA PHE A 58 -6.25 6.16 2.34
C PHE A 58 -7.22 5.00 2.39
N ILE A 59 -6.81 3.87 1.86
CA ILE A 59 -7.63 2.67 1.78
C ILE A 59 -6.94 1.52 2.52
N LEU A 60 -7.69 0.87 3.39
CA LEU A 60 -7.32 -0.43 3.93
C LEU A 60 -8.11 -1.52 3.21
N ALA A 61 -7.46 -2.28 2.35
CA ALA A 61 -7.97 -3.51 1.77
C ALA A 61 -7.70 -4.66 2.75
N ASP A 62 -8.67 -4.94 3.61
CA ASP A 62 -8.49 -5.93 4.68
C ASP A 62 -8.81 -7.33 4.16
N GLU A 63 -7.86 -8.27 4.37
CA GLU A 63 -7.92 -9.66 3.90
C GLU A 63 -8.11 -9.77 2.37
N ILE A 64 -7.30 -9.04 1.60
CA ILE A 64 -7.42 -8.94 0.12
C ILE A 64 -7.45 -10.32 -0.58
N ASN A 65 -6.84 -11.33 0.03
CA ASN A 65 -6.80 -12.70 -0.48
C ASN A 65 -8.12 -13.48 -0.28
N ARG A 66 -9.13 -12.92 0.37
CA ARG A 66 -10.47 -13.57 0.52
C ARG A 66 -11.45 -13.27 -0.62
N ALA A 67 -11.20 -12.23 -1.40
CA ALA A 67 -12.09 -11.92 -2.53
C ALA A 67 -11.62 -12.55 -3.85
N PRO A 68 -12.55 -12.77 -4.79
CA PRO A 68 -12.22 -13.30 -6.11
C PRO A 68 -11.22 -12.43 -6.87
N ALA A 69 -10.45 -13.05 -7.76
CA ALA A 69 -9.39 -12.39 -8.54
C ALA A 69 -9.88 -11.14 -9.33
N LYS A 70 -11.15 -11.12 -9.76
CA LYS A 70 -11.74 -9.95 -10.44
C LYS A 70 -11.80 -8.71 -9.55
N VAL A 71 -12.09 -8.89 -8.26
CA VAL A 71 -12.17 -7.79 -7.28
C VAL A 71 -10.77 -7.28 -6.94
N GLN A 72 -9.85 -8.24 -6.71
CA GLN A 72 -8.44 -7.90 -6.50
C GLN A 72 -7.88 -7.09 -7.69
N SER A 73 -8.15 -7.55 -8.93
CA SER A 73 -7.69 -6.87 -10.14
C SER A 73 -8.24 -5.45 -10.27
N ALA A 74 -9.51 -5.22 -9.93
CA ALA A 74 -10.13 -3.88 -9.98
C ALA A 74 -9.44 -2.90 -9.02
N LEU A 75 -9.13 -3.31 -7.79
CA LEU A 75 -8.38 -2.47 -6.85
C LEU A 75 -6.95 -2.21 -7.34
N LEU A 76 -6.27 -3.25 -7.83
CA LEU A 76 -4.88 -3.14 -8.30
C LEU A 76 -4.75 -2.30 -9.57
N GLU A 77 -5.76 -2.30 -10.43
CA GLU A 77 -5.84 -1.40 -11.59
C GLU A 77 -6.00 0.05 -11.12
N ALA A 78 -6.94 0.32 -10.22
CA ALA A 78 -7.12 1.64 -9.63
C ALA A 78 -5.85 2.18 -8.97
N MET A 79 -5.06 1.31 -8.30
CA MET A 79 -3.77 1.66 -7.70
C MET A 79 -2.72 2.10 -8.74
N GLN A 80 -2.73 1.50 -9.92
CA GLN A 80 -1.74 1.79 -10.96
C GLN A 80 -2.10 3.00 -11.80
N GLU A 81 -3.35 3.03 -12.24
CA GLU A 81 -3.83 4.05 -13.18
C GLU A 81 -4.22 5.36 -12.47
N HIS A 82 -4.37 5.34 -11.12
CA HIS A 82 -4.88 6.47 -10.33
C HIS A 82 -6.21 7.03 -10.85
N GLN A 83 -6.98 6.20 -11.55
CA GLN A 83 -8.28 6.52 -12.12
C GLN A 83 -9.16 5.28 -12.16
N VAL A 84 -10.46 5.46 -12.26
CA VAL A 84 -11.47 4.40 -12.36
C VAL A 84 -12.50 4.76 -13.40
N THR A 85 -12.85 3.80 -14.26
CA THR A 85 -13.93 3.95 -15.25
C THR A 85 -15.22 3.32 -14.72
N ILE A 86 -16.30 4.12 -14.65
CA ILE A 86 -17.64 3.66 -14.26
C ILE A 86 -18.59 3.96 -15.42
N GLY A 87 -19.12 2.93 -16.06
CA GLY A 87 -19.88 3.06 -17.31
C GLY A 87 -18.99 3.57 -18.44
N SER A 88 -19.31 4.75 -18.96
CA SER A 88 -18.55 5.41 -20.03
C SER A 88 -17.65 6.55 -19.54
N THR A 89 -17.60 6.80 -18.23
CA THR A 89 -16.89 7.95 -17.65
C THR A 89 -15.72 7.50 -16.79
N THR A 90 -14.57 8.11 -17.02
CA THR A 90 -13.36 7.92 -16.21
C THR A 90 -13.24 9.04 -15.17
N PHE A 91 -12.93 8.66 -13.95
CA PHE A 91 -12.78 9.54 -12.79
C PHE A 91 -11.40 9.39 -12.21
N ASP A 92 -10.72 10.49 -11.97
CA ASP A 92 -9.45 10.48 -11.22
C ASP A 92 -9.68 10.15 -9.74
N LEU A 93 -8.72 9.45 -9.17
CA LEU A 93 -8.68 9.19 -7.72
C LEU A 93 -8.05 10.38 -6.97
N PRO A 94 -8.38 10.56 -5.69
CA PRO A 94 -7.85 11.67 -4.90
C PRO A 94 -6.33 11.56 -4.73
N SER A 95 -5.67 12.69 -4.53
CA SER A 95 -4.23 12.73 -4.26
C SER A 95 -3.96 13.46 -2.93
N PRO A 96 -3.14 12.93 -2.03
CA PRO A 96 -2.40 11.67 -2.11
C PRO A 96 -3.33 10.44 -2.08
N PHE A 97 -2.92 9.36 -2.76
CA PHE A 97 -3.63 8.09 -2.79
C PHE A 97 -2.72 6.98 -2.28
N LEU A 98 -3.18 6.22 -1.29
CA LEU A 98 -2.43 5.12 -0.69
C LEU A 98 -3.35 3.95 -0.38
N VAL A 99 -2.99 2.78 -0.87
CA VAL A 99 -3.65 1.52 -0.53
C VAL A 99 -2.73 0.66 0.31
N MET A 100 -3.21 0.23 1.45
CA MET A 100 -2.58 -0.79 2.28
C MET A 100 -3.45 -2.04 2.26
N ALA A 101 -2.87 -3.18 1.90
CA ALA A 101 -3.57 -4.45 1.89
C ALA A 101 -3.06 -5.34 3.03
N THR A 102 -3.97 -6.07 3.67
CA THR A 102 -3.59 -7.12 4.61
C THR A 102 -3.87 -8.48 4.00
N GLN A 103 -3.03 -9.45 4.35
CA GLN A 103 -3.26 -10.86 4.10
C GLN A 103 -3.29 -11.59 5.44
N ASN A 104 -4.17 -12.56 5.56
CA ASN A 104 -4.16 -13.48 6.70
C ASN A 104 -3.48 -14.78 6.24
N PRO A 105 -2.25 -15.08 6.69
CA PRO A 105 -1.53 -16.28 6.28
C PRO A 105 -2.06 -17.57 6.92
N ILE A 106 -2.85 -17.46 7.99
CA ILE A 106 -3.28 -18.61 8.81
C ILE A 106 -4.51 -19.30 8.21
N GLU A 107 -5.41 -18.58 7.60
CA GLU A 107 -6.61 -19.12 6.97
C GLU A 107 -6.31 -19.50 5.51
N GLN A 108 -6.18 -20.80 5.24
CA GLN A 108 -5.94 -21.32 3.88
C GLN A 108 -7.24 -21.68 3.14
N GLU A 109 -8.32 -21.99 3.84
CA GLU A 109 -9.61 -22.31 3.22
C GLU A 109 -10.33 -21.05 2.71
N GLY A 110 -10.77 -21.10 1.45
CA GLY A 110 -11.52 -19.99 0.82
C GLY A 110 -10.67 -18.77 0.48
N THR A 111 -9.35 -18.92 0.35
CA THR A 111 -8.45 -17.83 -0.04
C THR A 111 -7.99 -17.94 -1.49
N TYR A 112 -7.94 -16.80 -2.16
CA TYR A 112 -7.38 -16.63 -3.50
C TYR A 112 -6.04 -15.93 -3.37
N GLN A 113 -4.95 -16.69 -3.42
CA GLN A 113 -3.61 -16.09 -3.35
C GLN A 113 -3.42 -15.09 -4.49
N LEU A 114 -2.81 -13.94 -4.16
CA LEU A 114 -2.43 -12.99 -5.20
C LEU A 114 -1.27 -13.60 -6.02
N PRO A 115 -1.39 -13.65 -7.35
CA PRO A 115 -0.26 -14.00 -8.21
C PRO A 115 0.90 -13.02 -7.97
N GLU A 116 2.14 -13.49 -8.16
CA GLU A 116 3.36 -12.68 -8.00
C GLU A 116 3.30 -11.35 -8.77
N ALA A 117 2.79 -11.35 -10.00
CA ALA A 117 2.61 -10.14 -10.81
C ALA A 117 1.65 -9.11 -10.18
N GLN A 118 0.79 -9.53 -9.26
CA GLN A 118 -0.11 -8.65 -8.51
C GLN A 118 0.54 -8.16 -7.20
N VAL A 119 1.29 -9.02 -6.52
CA VAL A 119 2.08 -8.65 -5.34
C VAL A 119 3.13 -7.60 -5.70
N ASP A 120 3.76 -7.72 -6.87
CA ASP A 120 4.75 -6.79 -7.42
C ASP A 120 4.22 -5.34 -7.62
N ARG A 121 2.90 -5.14 -7.53
CA ARG A 121 2.29 -3.81 -7.59
C ARG A 121 2.35 -3.04 -6.27
N PHE A 122 2.62 -3.72 -5.17
CA PHE A 122 2.83 -3.10 -3.87
C PHE A 122 4.29 -2.67 -3.73
N MET A 123 4.48 -1.43 -3.27
CA MET A 123 5.82 -0.86 -3.12
C MET A 123 6.62 -1.54 -2.01
N LEU A 124 5.98 -1.85 -0.89
CA LEU A 124 6.60 -2.39 0.32
C LEU A 124 5.78 -3.55 0.89
N LYS A 125 6.47 -4.54 1.44
CA LYS A 125 5.89 -5.57 2.31
C LYS A 125 6.33 -5.28 3.74
N VAL A 126 5.36 -4.97 4.60
CA VAL A 126 5.61 -4.69 6.02
C VAL A 126 5.24 -5.92 6.83
N ILE A 127 6.19 -6.43 7.61
CA ILE A 127 5.97 -7.51 8.55
C ILE A 127 5.68 -6.87 9.91
N ILE A 128 4.57 -7.28 10.54
CA ILE A 128 4.18 -6.80 11.86
C ILE A 128 4.23 -8.02 12.79
N ASP A 129 5.14 -7.98 13.74
CA ASP A 129 5.29 -9.01 14.77
C ASP A 129 4.37 -8.73 15.96
N TYR A 130 4.24 -9.75 16.82
CA TYR A 130 3.53 -9.60 18.09
C TYR A 130 4.30 -8.67 19.02
N PRO A 131 3.59 -7.91 19.87
CA PRO A 131 4.23 -7.06 20.86
C PRO A 131 5.01 -7.88 21.89
N THR A 132 6.00 -7.27 22.49
CA THR A 132 6.73 -7.82 23.64
C THR A 132 5.82 -7.87 24.87
N ILE A 133 6.21 -8.63 25.90
CA ILE A 133 5.47 -8.73 27.16
C ILE A 133 5.24 -7.36 27.80
N GLU A 134 6.23 -6.47 27.74
CA GLU A 134 6.11 -5.13 28.32
C GLU A 134 5.15 -4.25 27.54
N GLU A 135 5.18 -4.33 26.19
CA GLU A 135 4.22 -3.64 25.34
C GLU A 135 2.80 -4.17 25.52
N GLU A 136 2.61 -5.49 25.69
CA GLU A 136 1.28 -6.06 26.00
C GLU A 136 0.73 -5.53 27.33
N LYS A 137 1.56 -5.45 28.38
CA LYS A 137 1.16 -4.84 29.66
C LYS A 137 0.73 -3.39 29.49
N GLN A 138 1.44 -2.64 28.64
CA GLN A 138 1.06 -1.26 28.32
C GLN A 138 -0.28 -1.20 27.59
N ILE A 139 -0.48 -2.03 26.56
CA ILE A 139 -1.74 -2.15 25.82
C ILE A 139 -2.92 -2.46 26.77
N ILE A 140 -2.74 -3.38 27.71
CA ILE A 140 -3.75 -3.71 28.71
C ILE A 140 -4.10 -2.47 29.55
N ARG A 141 -3.09 -1.78 30.09
CA ARG A 141 -3.29 -0.59 30.93
C ARG A 141 -4.02 0.53 30.20
N GLU A 142 -3.62 0.84 28.95
CA GLU A 142 -4.21 1.89 28.13
C GLU A 142 -5.68 1.58 27.79
N ASN A 143 -5.98 0.33 27.42
CA ASN A 143 -7.35 -0.07 27.07
C ASN A 143 -8.28 -0.12 28.30
N LEU A 144 -7.80 -0.59 29.44
CA LEU A 144 -8.61 -0.62 30.67
C LEU A 144 -8.90 0.78 31.22
N ASN A 145 -7.99 1.72 31.03
CA ASN A 145 -8.16 3.11 31.47
C ASN A 145 -8.99 3.97 30.50
N GLY A 146 -9.42 3.39 29.36
CA GLY A 146 -10.25 4.10 28.36
C GLY A 146 -9.54 5.29 27.72
N LEU A 147 -8.21 5.35 27.75
CA LEU A 147 -7.41 6.42 27.17
C LEU A 147 -7.54 6.36 25.65
N LYS A 148 -8.43 7.16 25.10
CA LYS A 148 -8.47 7.42 23.65
C LYS A 148 -7.70 8.70 23.38
N ALA A 149 -6.64 8.62 22.60
CA ALA A 149 -5.95 9.81 22.13
C ALA A 149 -6.90 10.62 21.21
N ASP A 150 -7.03 11.92 21.51
CA ASP A 150 -7.71 12.86 20.61
C ASP A 150 -6.72 13.19 19.46
N ILE A 151 -6.92 12.54 18.32
CA ILE A 151 -6.04 12.66 17.16
C ILE A 151 -6.48 13.87 16.36
N LYS A 152 -5.60 14.88 16.28
CA LYS A 152 -5.81 16.07 15.46
C LYS A 152 -4.91 16.03 14.22
N PRO A 153 -5.34 16.57 13.09
CA PRO A 153 -4.48 16.75 11.93
C PRO A 153 -3.23 17.56 12.28
N VAL A 154 -2.09 17.12 11.82
CA VAL A 154 -0.78 17.79 12.01
C VAL A 154 -0.15 18.18 10.69
N VAL A 155 -0.64 17.62 9.59
CA VAL A 155 -0.14 17.86 8.23
C VAL A 155 -1.33 17.89 7.27
N GLU A 156 -1.32 18.81 6.32
CA GLU A 156 -2.30 18.85 5.23
C GLU A 156 -1.86 17.98 4.04
N ALA A 157 -2.83 17.47 3.28
CA ALA A 157 -2.56 16.67 2.08
C ALA A 157 -1.63 17.39 1.07
N SER A 158 -1.77 18.73 0.95
CA SER A 158 -0.93 19.57 0.10
C SER A 158 0.54 19.58 0.51
N GLU A 159 0.84 19.48 1.80
CA GLU A 159 2.21 19.44 2.34
C GLU A 159 2.88 18.11 1.97
N ILE A 160 2.15 16.99 2.04
CA ILE A 160 2.63 15.69 1.59
C ILE A 160 2.95 15.71 0.08
N LEU A 161 2.08 16.35 -0.73
CA LEU A 161 2.32 16.48 -2.16
C LEU A 161 3.54 17.36 -2.47
N ASN A 162 3.76 18.41 -1.68
CA ASN A 162 4.97 19.23 -1.80
C ASN A 162 6.23 18.47 -1.37
N ALA A 163 6.17 17.73 -0.26
CA ALA A 163 7.27 16.86 0.16
C ALA A 163 7.65 15.84 -0.93
N ARG A 164 6.67 15.22 -1.61
CA ARG A 164 6.94 14.32 -2.75
C ARG A 164 7.73 15.00 -3.88
N LYS A 165 7.44 16.27 -4.17
CA LYS A 165 8.20 17.02 -5.18
C LYS A 165 9.65 17.22 -4.76
N ILE A 166 9.90 17.50 -3.48
CA ILE A 166 11.25 17.66 -2.92
C ILE A 166 11.99 16.33 -2.92
N VAL A 167 11.34 15.23 -2.50
CA VAL A 167 11.92 13.88 -2.54
C VAL A 167 12.39 13.50 -3.94
N ASN A 168 11.65 13.89 -4.98
CA ASN A 168 12.07 13.63 -6.37
C ASN A 168 13.32 14.41 -6.79
N GLN A 169 13.71 15.47 -6.06
CA GLN A 169 14.91 16.26 -6.30
C GLN A 169 16.14 15.74 -5.52
N VAL A 170 15.94 14.80 -4.59
CA VAL A 170 17.06 14.15 -3.87
C VAL A 170 17.96 13.47 -4.89
N TYR A 171 19.25 13.82 -4.85
CA TYR A 171 20.23 13.31 -5.80
C TYR A 171 20.48 11.82 -5.63
N LEU A 172 20.46 11.10 -6.73
CA LEU A 172 20.78 9.67 -6.80
C LEU A 172 21.97 9.53 -7.77
N ASP A 173 23.11 9.12 -7.23
CA ASP A 173 24.34 8.93 -8.01
C ASP A 173 24.24 7.65 -8.88
N GLU A 174 24.89 7.65 -10.03
CA GLU A 174 24.92 6.49 -10.95
C GLU A 174 25.45 5.21 -10.27
N LYS A 175 26.38 5.35 -9.31
CA LYS A 175 26.88 4.22 -8.53
C LYS A 175 25.82 3.61 -7.63
N ILE A 176 24.91 4.43 -7.10
CA ILE A 176 23.77 3.95 -6.30
C ILE A 176 22.73 3.29 -7.22
N GLU A 177 22.50 3.85 -8.42
CA GLU A 177 21.63 3.20 -9.42
C GLU A 177 22.17 1.83 -9.81
N GLN A 178 23.50 1.72 -10.05
CA GLN A 178 24.16 0.44 -10.32
C GLN A 178 24.02 -0.52 -9.13
N TYR A 179 24.22 -0.05 -7.91
CA TYR A 179 24.07 -0.85 -6.68
C TYR A 179 22.64 -1.42 -6.53
N ILE A 180 21.63 -0.59 -6.74
CA ILE A 180 20.23 -1.03 -6.75
C ILE A 180 19.98 -2.09 -7.84
N ALA A 181 20.49 -1.85 -9.04
CA ALA A 181 20.38 -2.80 -10.14
C ALA A 181 21.04 -4.14 -9.79
N ASP A 182 22.24 -4.12 -9.22
CA ASP A 182 22.98 -5.33 -8.82
C ASP A 182 22.23 -6.13 -7.76
N ILE A 183 21.65 -5.47 -6.74
CA ILE A 183 20.79 -6.12 -5.72
C ILE A 183 19.65 -6.88 -6.41
N VAL A 184 18.91 -6.20 -7.29
CA VAL A 184 17.77 -6.82 -7.97
C VAL A 184 18.20 -7.91 -8.95
N PHE A 185 19.30 -7.73 -9.68
CA PHE A 185 19.86 -8.75 -10.55
C PHE A 185 20.38 -9.97 -9.78
N ALA A 186 20.94 -9.78 -8.60
CA ALA A 186 21.36 -10.87 -7.72
C ALA A 186 20.17 -11.76 -7.30
N THR A 187 18.97 -11.22 -7.19
CA THR A 187 17.77 -12.04 -6.95
C THR A 187 17.33 -12.86 -8.16
N ARG A 188 17.68 -12.44 -9.40
CA ARG A 188 17.35 -13.16 -10.65
C ARG A 188 18.42 -14.17 -11.04
N TYR A 189 19.68 -13.81 -10.80
CA TYR A 189 20.87 -14.56 -11.23
C TYR A 189 21.89 -14.65 -10.08
N PRO A 190 21.53 -15.31 -8.96
CA PRO A 190 22.39 -15.36 -7.77
C PRO A 190 23.78 -15.94 -8.08
N GLU A 191 23.87 -16.89 -9.01
CA GLU A 191 25.12 -17.51 -9.44
C GLU A 191 26.13 -16.52 -10.04
N ARG A 192 25.68 -15.40 -10.61
CA ARG A 192 26.56 -14.36 -11.17
C ARG A 192 27.20 -13.49 -10.09
N TYR A 193 26.67 -13.56 -8.88
CA TYR A 193 27.11 -12.76 -7.72
C TYR A 193 27.74 -13.63 -6.63
N GLY A 194 28.05 -14.91 -6.93
CA GLY A 194 28.63 -15.85 -5.96
C GLY A 194 27.66 -16.25 -4.83
N LEU A 195 26.36 -16.24 -5.12
CA LEU A 195 25.29 -16.46 -4.15
C LEU A 195 24.49 -17.73 -4.48
N GLU A 196 25.16 -18.79 -4.98
CA GLU A 196 24.53 -20.05 -5.39
C GLU A 196 23.73 -20.70 -4.25
N ASN A 197 24.16 -20.51 -3.02
CA ASN A 197 23.55 -21.06 -1.81
C ASN A 197 22.14 -20.51 -1.55
N ILE A 198 21.82 -19.30 -1.99
CA ILE A 198 20.48 -18.72 -1.81
C ILE A 198 19.52 -19.00 -2.97
N LYS A 199 20.02 -19.50 -4.11
CA LYS A 199 19.19 -19.80 -5.29
C LYS A 199 17.98 -20.68 -4.98
N PRO A 200 18.09 -21.77 -4.18
CA PRO A 200 16.95 -22.62 -3.83
C PRO A 200 15.90 -21.91 -2.94
N LEU A 201 16.27 -20.78 -2.32
CA LEU A 201 15.40 -20.02 -1.42
C LEU A 201 14.60 -18.94 -2.17
N ILE A 202 14.95 -18.65 -3.42
CA ILE A 202 14.32 -17.63 -4.24
C ILE A 202 13.41 -18.29 -5.26
N THR A 203 12.11 -18.15 -5.08
CA THR A 203 11.12 -18.66 -6.05
C THR A 203 11.05 -17.77 -7.28
N PHE A 204 11.06 -16.44 -7.09
CA PHE A 204 11.00 -15.43 -8.15
C PHE A 204 11.97 -14.29 -7.85
N GLY A 205 12.75 -13.87 -8.85
CA GLY A 205 13.59 -12.69 -8.74
C GLY A 205 12.78 -11.39 -8.87
N GLY A 206 13.29 -10.31 -8.30
CA GLY A 206 12.65 -9.00 -8.33
C GLY A 206 12.40 -8.48 -9.75
N SER A 207 11.28 -7.82 -9.99
CA SER A 207 10.95 -7.20 -11.28
C SER A 207 11.66 -5.83 -11.45
N PRO A 208 11.61 -5.20 -12.64
CA PRO A 208 12.08 -3.82 -12.80
C PRO A 208 11.38 -2.81 -11.87
N ARG A 209 10.14 -3.11 -11.40
CA ARG A 209 9.46 -2.30 -10.37
C ARG A 209 10.19 -2.32 -9.04
N ALA A 210 10.82 -3.45 -8.68
CA ALA A 210 11.62 -3.53 -7.45
C ALA A 210 12.76 -2.51 -7.48
N SER A 211 13.50 -2.39 -8.60
CA SER A 211 14.55 -1.38 -8.76
C SER A 211 14.01 0.04 -8.62
N ILE A 212 12.88 0.34 -9.28
CA ILE A 212 12.24 1.65 -9.21
C ILE A 212 11.76 1.95 -7.78
N ASN A 213 11.18 0.98 -7.10
CA ASN A 213 10.67 1.14 -5.74
C ASN A 213 11.79 1.32 -4.72
N LEU A 214 12.91 0.58 -4.85
CA LEU A 214 14.10 0.79 -4.03
C LEU A 214 14.66 2.22 -4.22
N ALA A 215 14.81 2.69 -5.45
CA ALA A 215 15.29 4.04 -5.71
C ALA A 215 14.37 5.12 -5.11
N LYS A 216 13.04 4.95 -5.22
CA LYS A 216 12.06 5.86 -4.61
C LYS A 216 12.10 5.82 -3.08
N ALA A 217 12.20 4.63 -2.49
CA ALA A 217 12.29 4.44 -1.05
C ALA A 217 13.58 5.05 -0.50
N ALA A 218 14.71 4.81 -1.15
CA ALA A 218 16.01 5.37 -0.77
C ALA A 218 16.02 6.91 -0.79
N ARG A 219 15.44 7.54 -1.83
CA ARG A 219 15.28 9.01 -1.87
C ARG A 219 14.40 9.52 -0.73
N ALA A 220 13.29 8.84 -0.44
CA ALA A 220 12.40 9.21 0.65
C ALA A 220 13.09 9.04 2.01
N TYR A 221 13.88 7.98 2.19
CA TYR A 221 14.62 7.72 3.41
C TYR A 221 15.74 8.76 3.62
N ALA A 222 16.50 9.10 2.57
CA ALA A 222 17.48 10.19 2.61
C ALA A 222 16.83 11.52 3.01
N PHE A 223 15.66 11.85 2.42
CA PHE A 223 14.91 13.06 2.76
C PHE A 223 14.49 13.09 4.24
N ILE A 224 13.96 11.99 4.78
CA ILE A 224 13.57 11.86 6.20
C ILE A 224 14.79 12.08 7.11
N ASN A 225 15.97 11.64 6.67
CA ASN A 225 17.25 11.86 7.37
C ASN A 225 17.89 13.22 7.05
N HIS A 226 17.13 14.17 6.53
CA HIS A 226 17.58 15.54 6.20
C HIS A 226 18.79 15.59 5.25
N ARG A 227 18.89 14.64 4.32
CA ARG A 227 19.94 14.57 3.30
C ARG A 227 19.39 14.87 1.90
N GLY A 228 20.14 15.64 1.12
CA GLY A 228 19.82 15.95 -0.28
C GLY A 228 20.35 14.91 -1.28
N TYR A 229 20.95 13.83 -0.82
CA TYR A 229 21.53 12.76 -1.63
C TYR A 229 21.37 11.39 -0.97
N VAL A 230 21.34 10.34 -1.78
CA VAL A 230 21.20 8.94 -1.35
C VAL A 230 22.59 8.35 -1.08
N VAL A 231 22.70 7.54 -0.03
CA VAL A 231 23.86 6.71 0.30
C VAL A 231 23.48 5.22 0.24
N PRO A 232 24.44 4.27 0.14
CA PRO A 232 24.13 2.84 0.04
C PRO A 232 23.25 2.31 1.17
N GLU A 233 23.36 2.87 2.37
CA GLU A 233 22.60 2.49 3.55
C GLU A 233 21.10 2.88 3.47
N ASP A 234 20.73 3.72 2.52
CA ASP A 234 19.33 4.09 2.27
C ASP A 234 18.61 3.05 1.40
N VAL A 235 19.36 2.18 0.71
CA VAL A 235 18.86 1.12 -0.19
C VAL A 235 18.61 -0.18 0.58
#